data_9df22f3a8c20702a6bdd7f8be8e0d50d
#
_entry.id   9df22f3a8c20702a6bdd7f8be8e0d50d
#
_cell.length_a   1.000
_cell.length_b   1.000
_cell.length_c   1.000
_cell.angle_alpha   90.00
_cell.angle_beta   90.00
_cell.angle_gamma   90.00
#
_symmetry.space_group_name_H-M   'P 1'
#
loop_
_entity.id
_entity.type
_entity.pdbx_description
1 polymer ?
#
loop_
_entity_poly.entity_id
_entity_poly.type
_entity_poly.pdbx_seq_one_letter_code
_entity_poly.pdbx_strand_id
1 'polypeptide(L)'
;MDRKEQLMKIFSVRIREILTALPVYIGRLQEIRLRAGRPLMILYDNKEYLAGPEGNIVTESSAAYHVSAQEIQETMTYLSHYSIYAYEEEIRQGFLTIQGGHRVGIAGKVLSDGNGIRSIRPITFLNFLCRNMISCR
;
A
#
# COMPACT_ATOMS: atom_id res chain seq x y z
N MET A 1 -10.04 13.33 -13.10
CA MET A 1 -9.00 12.44 -12.56
C MET A 1 -9.53 11.02 -12.55
N ASP A 2 -8.84 10.11 -13.19
CA ASP A 2 -9.31 8.73 -13.26
C ASP A 2 -9.03 7.96 -11.97
N ARG A 3 -9.54 6.74 -11.92
CA ARG A 3 -9.45 5.91 -10.71
C ARG A 3 -8.02 5.54 -10.36
N LYS A 4 -7.20 5.29 -11.38
CA LYS A 4 -5.81 4.95 -11.14
C LYS A 4 -5.06 6.14 -10.53
N GLU A 5 -5.27 7.32 -11.07
CA GLU A 5 -4.63 8.52 -10.53
C GLU A 5 -5.04 8.78 -9.09
N GLN A 6 -6.31 8.59 -8.78
CA GLN A 6 -6.79 8.79 -7.41
C GLN A 6 -6.12 7.83 -6.45
N LEU A 7 -6.02 6.56 -6.82
CA LEU A 7 -5.37 5.57 -5.97
C LEU A 7 -3.88 5.89 -5.80
N MET A 8 -3.22 6.26 -6.89
CA MET A 8 -1.76 6.47 -6.85
C MET A 8 -1.35 7.65 -6.00
N LYS A 9 -2.25 8.60 -5.76
CA LYS A 9 -1.92 9.80 -4.97
C LYS A 9 -1.53 9.51 -3.53
N ILE A 10 -1.93 8.37 -2.99
CA ILE A 10 -1.66 8.06 -1.59
C ILE A 10 -0.26 7.52 -1.35
N PHE A 11 0.47 7.22 -2.40
CA PHE A 11 1.82 6.68 -2.28
C PHE A 11 2.88 7.78 -2.28
N SER A 12 4.03 7.48 -1.68
CA SER A 12 5.18 8.36 -1.78
C SER A 12 5.55 8.57 -3.23
N VAL A 13 6.25 9.67 -3.53
CA VAL A 13 6.48 10.10 -4.91
C VAL A 13 7.12 9.02 -5.77
N ARG A 14 8.18 8.41 -5.26
CA ARG A 14 8.92 7.40 -6.04
C ARG A 14 8.07 6.17 -6.34
N ILE A 15 7.37 5.67 -5.34
CA ILE A 15 6.50 4.51 -5.51
C ILE A 15 5.35 4.87 -6.46
N ARG A 16 4.81 6.06 -6.34
CA ARG A 16 3.75 6.54 -7.24
C ARG A 16 4.22 6.51 -8.69
N GLU A 17 5.42 7.00 -8.94
CA GLU A 17 5.98 7.00 -10.29
C GLU A 17 6.09 5.60 -10.85
N ILE A 18 6.60 4.67 -10.06
CA ILE A 18 6.77 3.29 -10.48
C ILE A 18 5.42 2.65 -10.79
N LEU A 19 4.48 2.75 -9.85
CA LEU A 19 3.16 2.14 -10.02
C LEU A 19 2.40 2.72 -11.21
N THR A 20 2.53 4.03 -11.42
CA THR A 20 1.87 4.69 -12.54
C THR A 20 2.42 4.21 -13.88
N ALA A 21 3.72 3.92 -13.93
CA ALA A 21 4.37 3.47 -15.15
C ALA A 21 4.15 1.98 -15.46
N LEU A 22 3.75 1.20 -14.46
CA LEU A 22 3.54 -0.24 -14.68
C LEU A 22 2.47 -0.47 -15.74
N PRO A 23 2.68 -1.48 -16.61
CA PRO A 23 1.72 -1.80 -17.69
C PRO A 23 0.56 -2.63 -17.12
N VAL A 24 -0.21 -2.06 -16.21
CA VAL A 24 -1.30 -2.75 -15.55
C VAL A 24 -2.60 -1.97 -15.72
N TYR A 25 -3.69 -2.71 -15.78
CA TYR A 25 -5.02 -2.14 -15.85
C TYR A 25 -5.61 -2.12 -14.43
N ILE A 26 -6.02 -0.94 -13.99
CA ILE A 26 -6.46 -0.75 -12.61
C ILE A 26 -7.58 -1.71 -12.19
N GLY A 27 -8.45 -2.07 -13.12
CA GLY A 27 -9.58 -2.96 -12.80
C GLY A 27 -9.19 -4.38 -12.47
N ARG A 28 -7.95 -4.78 -12.79
CA ARG A 28 -7.44 -6.12 -12.47
C ARG A 28 -6.38 -6.10 -11.39
N LEU A 29 -6.03 -4.90 -10.91
CA LEU A 29 -5.07 -4.77 -9.83
C LEU A 29 -5.78 -5.09 -8.52
N GLN A 30 -5.27 -6.06 -7.80
CA GLN A 30 -5.90 -6.57 -6.59
C GLN A 30 -5.22 -6.11 -5.31
N GLU A 31 -3.90 -6.09 -5.29
CA GLU A 31 -3.15 -5.69 -4.10
C GLU A 31 -1.87 -4.97 -4.50
N ILE A 32 -1.45 -4.08 -3.62
CA ILE A 32 -0.12 -3.46 -3.70
C ILE A 32 0.49 -3.64 -2.32
N ARG A 33 1.66 -4.26 -2.26
CA ARG A 33 2.32 -4.57 -0.98
C ARG A 33 3.60 -3.79 -0.80
N LEU A 34 3.65 -3.00 0.26
CA LEU A 34 4.82 -2.24 0.66
C LEU A 34 5.35 -2.83 1.95
N ARG A 35 6.55 -3.39 1.93
CA ARG A 35 7.21 -3.92 3.11
C ARG A 35 8.61 -3.35 3.20
N ALA A 36 8.97 -2.82 4.36
CA ALA A 36 10.26 -2.16 4.55
C ALA A 36 11.42 -3.10 4.20
N GLY A 37 12.29 -2.64 3.30
CA GLY A 37 13.45 -3.40 2.87
C GLY A 37 13.16 -4.54 1.91
N ARG A 38 11.93 -4.64 1.42
CA ARG A 38 11.51 -5.73 0.54
C ARG A 38 11.10 -5.21 -0.84
N PRO A 39 11.06 -6.09 -1.84
CA PRO A 39 10.63 -5.69 -3.18
C PRO A 39 9.20 -5.15 -3.18
N LEU A 40 8.98 -4.13 -3.98
CA LEU A 40 7.63 -3.64 -4.26
C LEU A 40 6.90 -4.71 -5.06
N MET A 41 5.76 -5.15 -4.54
CA MET A 41 5.02 -6.26 -5.11
C MET A 41 3.58 -5.89 -5.38
N ILE A 42 3.03 -6.43 -6.45
CA ILE A 42 1.60 -6.29 -6.75
C ILE A 42 0.99 -7.66 -6.98
N LEU A 43 -0.28 -7.77 -6.66
CA LEU A 43 -1.10 -8.90 -7.06
C LEU A 43 -2.00 -8.41 -8.18
N TYR A 44 -1.84 -8.99 -9.36
CA TYR A 44 -2.53 -8.55 -10.55
C TYR A 44 -3.04 -9.76 -11.30
N ASP A 45 -4.34 -9.78 -11.56
CA ASP A 45 -5.00 -10.88 -12.29
C ASP A 45 -4.65 -12.23 -11.65
N ASN A 46 -4.68 -12.28 -10.31
CA ASN A 46 -4.42 -13.44 -9.47
C ASN A 46 -2.98 -13.93 -9.49
N LYS A 47 -2.03 -13.11 -9.95
CA LYS A 47 -0.61 -13.46 -9.95
C LYS A 47 0.20 -12.39 -9.27
N GLU A 48 1.26 -12.81 -8.61
CA GLU A 48 2.18 -11.89 -7.94
C GLU A 48 3.27 -11.46 -8.90
N TYR A 49 3.55 -10.16 -8.91
CA TYR A 49 4.60 -9.58 -9.75
C TYR A 49 5.44 -8.63 -8.93
N LEU A 50 6.72 -8.55 -9.27
CA LEU A 50 7.63 -7.58 -8.68
C LEU A 50 7.79 -6.39 -9.61
N ALA A 51 7.83 -5.19 -9.03
CA ALA A 51 7.98 -3.96 -9.79
C ALA A 51 9.43 -3.49 -9.75
N GLY A 52 9.99 -3.19 -10.91
CA GLY A 52 11.34 -2.66 -11.03
C GLY A 52 11.35 -1.13 -10.95
N PRO A 53 12.53 -0.53 -10.72
CA PRO A 53 12.64 0.92 -10.56
C PRO A 53 12.27 1.72 -11.79
N GLU A 54 12.23 1.08 -12.96
CA GLU A 54 11.84 1.74 -14.21
C GLU A 54 10.34 1.68 -14.47
N GLY A 55 9.55 1.14 -13.52
CA GLY A 55 8.12 0.97 -13.74
C GLY A 55 7.82 -0.21 -14.63
N ASN A 56 8.63 -1.25 -14.54
CA ASN A 56 8.48 -2.46 -15.35
C ASN A 56 8.32 -3.67 -14.43
N ILE A 57 7.79 -4.75 -15.00
CA ILE A 57 7.67 -6.01 -14.28
C ILE A 57 9.01 -6.73 -14.34
N VAL A 58 9.48 -7.20 -13.19
CA VAL A 58 10.74 -7.96 -13.12
C VAL A 58 10.47 -9.28 -12.42
N THR A 59 11.34 -10.26 -12.66
CA THR A 59 11.19 -11.59 -12.08
C THR A 59 12.15 -11.85 -10.92
N GLU A 60 13.25 -11.10 -10.87
CA GLU A 60 14.27 -11.29 -9.84
C GLU A 60 14.13 -10.24 -8.75
N SER A 61 14.20 -10.69 -7.50
CA SER A 61 14.15 -9.77 -6.36
C SER A 61 15.26 -8.71 -6.45
N SER A 62 16.43 -9.10 -6.95
CA SER A 62 17.55 -8.17 -7.06
C SER A 62 17.31 -7.06 -8.09
N ALA A 63 16.41 -7.28 -9.04
CA ALA A 63 16.06 -6.28 -10.04
C ALA A 63 14.87 -5.42 -9.63
N ALA A 64 14.20 -5.78 -8.54
CA ALA A 64 13.00 -5.08 -8.09
C ALA A 64 13.37 -3.82 -7.31
N TYR A 65 12.44 -2.88 -7.29
CA TYR A 65 12.55 -1.72 -6.43
C TYR A 65 12.28 -2.15 -4.98
N HIS A 66 13.19 -1.83 -4.06
CA HIS A 66 13.02 -2.17 -2.66
C HIS A 66 12.45 -0.97 -1.91
N VAL A 67 11.33 -1.20 -1.25
CA VAL A 67 10.62 -0.15 -0.51
C VAL A 67 11.42 0.20 0.75
N SER A 68 11.56 1.48 1.04
CA SER A 68 12.26 1.91 2.26
C SER A 68 11.26 2.14 3.39
N ALA A 69 11.76 2.07 4.62
CA ALA A 69 10.96 2.38 5.79
C ALA A 69 10.44 3.81 5.74
N GLN A 70 11.25 4.73 5.21
CA GLN A 70 10.84 6.13 5.09
C GLN A 70 9.66 6.28 4.14
N GLU A 71 9.66 5.53 3.04
CA GLU A 71 8.55 5.59 2.09
C GLU A 71 7.25 5.09 2.69
N ILE A 72 7.34 4.11 3.58
CA ILE A 72 6.15 3.64 4.29
C ILE A 72 5.63 4.75 5.21
N GLN A 73 6.50 5.47 5.90
CA GLN A 73 6.09 6.59 6.74
C GLN A 73 5.47 7.71 5.92
N GLU A 74 6.05 8.03 4.77
CA GLU A 74 5.50 9.04 3.89
C GLU A 74 4.12 8.65 3.39
N THR A 75 3.95 7.38 3.02
CA THR A 75 2.66 6.89 2.56
C THR A 75 1.62 6.97 3.67
N MET A 76 2.01 6.64 4.90
CA MET A 76 1.11 6.79 6.05
C MET A 76 0.68 8.24 6.24
N THR A 77 1.59 9.17 6.02
CA THR A 77 1.25 10.60 6.11
C THR A 77 0.16 10.97 5.11
N TYR A 78 0.28 10.50 3.87
CA TYR A 78 -0.76 10.76 2.88
C TYR A 78 -2.07 10.07 3.25
N LEU A 79 -1.98 8.83 3.73
CA LEU A 79 -3.18 8.09 4.12
C LEU A 79 -3.96 8.79 5.23
N SER A 80 -3.27 9.41 6.18
CA SER A 80 -3.93 10.06 7.31
C SER A 80 -4.78 11.25 6.88
N HIS A 81 -4.46 11.88 5.76
CA HIS A 81 -5.28 12.97 5.22
C HIS A 81 -6.61 12.48 4.69
N TYR A 82 -6.70 11.19 4.35
CA TYR A 82 -7.92 10.63 3.76
C TYR A 82 -8.73 9.82 4.75
N SER A 83 -8.21 9.59 5.97
CA SER A 83 -8.85 8.72 6.95
C SER A 83 -8.76 9.27 8.36
N ILE A 84 -8.81 10.59 8.51
CA ILE A 84 -8.49 11.24 9.77
C ILE A 84 -9.42 10.88 10.94
N TYR A 85 -10.70 10.65 10.67
CA TYR A 85 -11.67 10.47 11.74
C TYR A 85 -11.57 9.11 12.43
N ALA A 86 -11.10 8.10 11.75
CA ALA A 86 -10.99 6.77 12.30
C ALA A 86 -9.54 6.30 12.42
N TYR A 87 -8.63 7.20 12.16
CA TYR A 87 -7.22 6.87 11.97
C TYR A 87 -6.61 6.05 13.11
N GLU A 88 -6.70 6.57 14.33
CA GLU A 88 -6.07 5.90 15.47
C GLU A 88 -6.72 4.55 15.77
N GLU A 89 -8.04 4.50 15.73
CA GLU A 89 -8.76 3.28 16.05
C GLU A 89 -8.52 2.21 15.02
N GLU A 90 -8.55 2.59 13.74
CA GLU A 90 -8.34 1.63 12.66
C GLU A 90 -6.91 1.10 12.67
N ILE A 91 -5.93 1.94 12.94
CA ILE A 91 -4.54 1.49 13.04
C ILE A 91 -4.40 0.42 14.12
N ARG A 92 -5.05 0.61 15.26
CA ARG A 92 -5.00 -0.39 16.32
C ARG A 92 -5.63 -1.70 15.89
N GLN A 93 -6.62 -1.65 15.00
CA GLN A 93 -7.26 -2.84 14.47
C GLN A 93 -6.48 -3.48 13.33
N GLY A 94 -5.49 -2.78 12.80
CA GLY A 94 -4.62 -3.31 11.76
C GLY A 94 -5.05 -3.02 10.34
N PHE A 95 -6.02 -2.13 10.13
CA PHE A 95 -6.41 -1.75 8.78
C PHE A 95 -7.12 -0.40 8.75
N LEU A 96 -7.11 0.21 7.56
CA LEU A 96 -7.83 1.44 7.25
C LEU A 96 -8.71 1.20 6.03
N THR A 97 -9.79 1.97 5.92
CA THR A 97 -10.54 2.07 4.68
C THR A 97 -10.36 3.49 4.16
N ILE A 98 -9.94 3.62 2.93
CA ILE A 98 -9.66 4.92 2.32
C ILE A 98 -10.69 5.24 1.25
N GLN A 99 -10.61 6.46 0.74
CA GLN A 99 -11.51 6.94 -0.30
C GLN A 99 -11.50 5.98 -1.50
N GLY A 100 -12.68 5.66 -2.02
CA GLY A 100 -12.81 4.69 -3.09
C GLY A 100 -13.09 3.28 -2.60
N GLY A 101 -13.10 3.06 -1.29
CA GLY A 101 -13.42 1.77 -0.71
C GLY A 101 -12.25 0.80 -0.65
N HIS A 102 -11.06 1.27 -0.93
CA HIS A 102 -9.87 0.41 -0.82
C HIS A 102 -9.52 0.22 0.65
N ARG A 103 -9.04 -0.97 0.98
CA ARG A 103 -8.63 -1.29 2.34
C ARG A 103 -7.13 -1.39 2.42
N VAL A 104 -6.57 -0.90 3.51
CA VAL A 104 -5.12 -0.94 3.71
C VAL A 104 -4.85 -1.70 5.00
N GLY A 105 -4.25 -2.88 4.87
CA GLY A 105 -3.76 -3.64 6.02
C GLY A 105 -2.47 -3.02 6.52
N ILE A 106 -2.33 -2.94 7.84
CA ILE A 106 -1.21 -2.28 8.47
C ILE A 106 -0.55 -3.25 9.45
N ALA A 107 0.76 -3.37 9.38
CA ALA A 107 1.50 -4.18 10.34
C ALA A 107 2.80 -3.51 10.71
N GLY A 108 3.31 -3.85 11.86
CA GLY A 108 4.55 -3.31 12.37
C GLY A 108 4.79 -3.82 13.78
N LYS A 109 5.62 -3.10 14.52
CA LYS A 109 5.90 -3.47 15.88
C LYS A 109 4.73 -3.02 16.77
N VAL A 110 4.19 -3.96 17.52
CA VAL A 110 3.06 -3.68 18.41
C VAL A 110 3.59 -3.20 19.75
N LEU A 111 3.04 -2.07 20.21
CA LEU A 111 3.34 -1.54 21.53
C LEU A 111 2.13 -1.76 22.43
N SER A 112 2.37 -2.31 23.62
CA SER A 112 1.32 -2.50 24.60
C SER A 112 1.83 -2.06 25.96
N ASP A 113 0.90 -1.64 26.82
CA ASP A 113 1.24 -1.12 28.14
C ASP A 113 0.57 -1.89 29.28
N GLY A 114 0.18 -3.14 29.02
CA GLY A 114 -0.51 -3.96 30.00
C GLY A 114 -2.03 -3.86 29.93
N ASN A 115 -2.54 -2.85 29.23
CA ASN A 115 -3.98 -2.67 29.04
C ASN A 115 -4.41 -3.01 27.62
N GLY A 116 -3.56 -3.73 26.90
CA GLY A 116 -3.84 -4.10 25.52
C GLY A 116 -2.96 -3.34 24.54
N ILE A 117 -3.25 -3.51 23.26
CA ILE A 117 -2.49 -2.86 22.20
C ILE A 117 -2.80 -1.37 22.17
N ARG A 118 -1.78 -0.54 22.24
CA ARG A 118 -1.92 0.91 22.17
C ARG A 118 -1.63 1.49 20.80
N SER A 119 -0.64 0.93 20.12
CA SER A 119 -0.30 1.42 18.81
C SER A 119 0.54 0.39 18.07
N ILE A 120 0.64 0.59 16.77
CA ILE A 120 1.54 -0.19 15.93
C ILE A 120 2.60 0.80 15.43
N ARG A 121 3.82 0.70 15.97
CA ARG A 121 4.93 1.60 15.65
C ARG A 121 6.26 0.86 15.78
N PRO A 122 7.20 1.07 14.86
CA PRO A 122 6.98 1.67 13.55
C PRO A 122 6.17 0.76 12.65
N ILE A 123 5.46 1.35 11.70
CA ILE A 123 4.74 0.59 10.70
C ILE A 123 5.75 0.14 9.65
N THR A 124 5.79 -1.16 9.37
CA THR A 124 6.76 -1.72 8.43
C THR A 124 6.12 -2.41 7.23
N PHE A 125 4.79 -2.47 7.22
CA PHE A 125 4.07 -3.17 6.17
C PHE A 125 2.73 -2.49 5.91
N LEU A 126 2.47 -2.20 4.65
CA LEU A 126 1.18 -1.71 4.18
C LEU A 126 0.74 -2.59 3.03
N ASN A 127 -0.45 -3.14 3.12
CA ASN A 127 -1.01 -3.97 2.07
C ASN A 127 -2.30 -3.32 1.58
N PHE A 128 -2.25 -2.79 0.35
CA PHE A 128 -3.39 -2.11 -0.24
C PHE A 128 -4.24 -3.14 -0.97
N LEU A 129 -5.43 -3.40 -0.45
CA LEU A 129 -6.41 -4.27 -1.09
C LEU A 129 -7.28 -3.41 -1.97
N CYS A 130 -7.02 -3.44 -3.26
CA CYS A 130 -7.69 -2.58 -4.22
C CYS A 130 -9.10 -3.08 -4.48
N ARG A 131 -10.05 -2.19 -4.35
CA ARG A 131 -11.42 -2.53 -4.71
C ARG A 131 -11.49 -2.73 -6.20
N ASN A 132 -12.11 -3.83 -6.63
CA ASN A 132 -12.29 -4.10 -8.05
C ASN A 132 -13.19 -3.05 -8.68
N MET A 133 -12.64 -2.30 -9.62
CA MET A 133 -13.36 -1.20 -10.23
C MET A 133 -14.21 -1.63 -11.43
N ILE A 134 -14.00 -2.82 -11.94
CA ILE A 134 -14.75 -3.31 -13.08
C ILE A 134 -16.06 -3.95 -12.64
N SER A 135 -16.00 -4.74 -11.59
CA SER A 135 -17.17 -5.48 -11.19
C SER A 135 -17.50 -5.19 -9.75
N CYS A 136 -18.76 -4.94 -9.54
CA CYS A 136 -19.29 -4.69 -8.21
C CYS A 136 -19.86 -5.97 -7.63
N ARG A 137 -19.22 -7.04 -7.94
CA ARG A 137 -19.70 -8.34 -7.49
C ARG A 137 -19.44 -8.59 -6.05
#